data_0bc31127f9178ead8e6da0c1c4c40714
#
_entry.id   0bc31127f9178ead8e6da0c1c4c40714
#
_cell.length_a   1.000
_cell.length_b   1.000
_cell.length_c   1.000
_cell.angle_alpha   90.00
_cell.angle_beta   90.00
_cell.angle_gamma   90.00
#
_symmetry.space_group_name_H-M   'P 1'
#
loop_
_entity.id
_entity.type
_entity.pdbx_description
1 polymer ?
#
loop_
_entity_poly.entity_id
_entity_poly.type
_entity_poly.pdbx_seq_one_letter_code
_entity_poly.pdbx_strand_id
1 'polypeptide(L)'
;MKKKTINIILTAVLLLSLIPVYYVGQYAHPSVDDYYYGVETSAVWQDTHSAGAVISQSYDLMKDTYNDWQGNFAAIFLMRLQPGIFGEQYYVIAPVILITTFVISMFLFIYTLLRRWFKAGR
;
A
#
# COMPACT_ATOMS: atom_id res chain seq x y z
N MET A 1 25.78 4.37 28.24
CA MET A 1 25.62 4.70 26.79
C MET A 1 24.80 5.98 26.64
N LYS A 2 25.23 6.96 25.84
CA LYS A 2 24.46 8.23 25.67
C LYS A 2 23.13 7.92 24.95
N LYS A 3 22.01 8.53 25.37
CA LYS A 3 20.68 8.35 24.76
C LYS A 3 20.71 8.44 23.22
N LYS A 4 21.52 9.35 22.67
CA LYS A 4 21.73 9.51 21.23
C LYS A 4 22.27 8.24 20.57
N THR A 5 23.23 7.57 21.18
CA THR A 5 23.84 6.33 20.65
C THR A 5 22.81 5.20 20.62
N ILE A 6 22.00 5.05 21.68
CA ILE A 6 20.91 4.04 21.71
C ILE A 6 19.91 4.27 20.57
N ASN A 7 19.48 5.52 20.38
CA ASN A 7 18.52 5.83 19.32
C ASN A 7 19.08 5.51 17.92
N ILE A 8 20.36 5.81 17.67
CA ILE A 8 21.01 5.49 16.40
C ILE A 8 21.03 3.97 16.18
N ILE A 9 21.42 3.21 17.21
CA ILE A 9 21.44 1.74 17.11
C ILE A 9 20.05 1.18 16.84
N LEU A 10 19.02 1.63 17.58
CA LEU A 10 17.65 1.17 17.38
C LEU A 10 17.12 1.51 15.99
N THR A 11 17.41 2.71 15.49
CA THR A 11 17.04 3.11 14.13
C THR A 11 17.75 2.26 13.09
N ALA A 12 19.05 2.00 13.27
CA ALA A 12 19.81 1.13 12.36
C ALA A 12 19.25 -0.30 12.34
N VAL A 13 18.96 -0.87 13.52
CA VAL A 13 18.33 -2.21 13.63
C VAL A 13 16.98 -2.24 12.91
N LEU A 14 16.14 -1.23 13.11
CA LEU A 14 14.85 -1.13 12.42
C LEU A 14 15.03 -1.10 10.90
N LEU A 15 15.91 -0.24 10.39
CA LEU A 15 16.15 -0.13 8.96
C LEU A 15 16.71 -1.43 8.36
N LEU A 16 17.65 -2.07 9.06
CA LEU A 16 18.21 -3.35 8.64
C LEU A 16 17.16 -4.48 8.64
N SER A 17 16.22 -4.45 9.60
CA SER A 17 15.16 -5.46 9.67
C SER A 17 14.13 -5.35 8.53
N LEU A 18 14.05 -4.22 7.84
CA LEU A 18 13.20 -4.05 6.67
C LEU A 18 13.80 -4.66 5.40
N ILE A 19 15.12 -4.84 5.34
CA ILE A 19 15.81 -5.38 4.15
C ILE A 19 15.23 -6.74 3.72
N PRO A 20 15.13 -7.77 4.59
CA PRO A 20 14.59 -9.06 4.19
C PRO A 20 13.11 -8.96 3.76
N VAL A 21 12.34 -8.05 4.33
CA VAL A 21 10.93 -7.86 3.97
C VAL A 21 10.81 -7.31 2.53
N TYR A 22 11.60 -6.30 2.18
CA TYR A 22 11.66 -5.78 0.82
C TYR A 22 12.25 -6.79 -0.17
N TYR A 23 13.24 -7.58 0.27
CA TYR A 23 13.81 -8.63 -0.55
C TYR A 23 12.77 -9.69 -0.92
N VAL A 24 11.99 -10.17 0.05
CA VAL A 24 10.91 -11.14 -0.21
C VAL A 24 9.82 -10.52 -1.08
N GLY A 25 9.54 -9.23 -0.92
CA GLY A 25 8.56 -8.49 -1.73
C GLY A 25 8.84 -8.52 -3.24
N GLN A 26 10.10 -8.72 -3.66
CA GLN A 26 10.46 -8.84 -5.07
C GLN A 26 9.92 -10.11 -5.74
N TYR A 27 9.53 -11.10 -4.95
CA TYR A 27 8.94 -12.36 -5.42
C TYR A 27 7.40 -12.36 -5.34
N ALA A 28 6.81 -11.19 -5.02
CA ALA A 28 5.37 -11.07 -5.00
C ALA A 28 4.81 -11.12 -6.45
N HIS A 29 3.75 -11.88 -6.62
CA HIS A 29 3.02 -11.99 -7.88
C HIS A 29 1.52 -11.98 -7.61
N PRO A 30 0.71 -11.60 -8.62
CA PRO A 30 -0.74 -11.59 -8.48
C PRO A 30 -1.26 -12.98 -8.09
N SER A 31 -2.28 -13.01 -7.30
CA SER A 31 -3.03 -14.21 -6.92
C SER A 31 -4.51 -14.06 -7.28
N VAL A 32 -5.34 -14.99 -6.90
CA VAL A 32 -6.75 -15.11 -7.32
C VAL A 32 -7.50 -13.78 -7.28
N ASP A 33 -7.49 -13.09 -6.14
CA ASP A 33 -8.23 -11.84 -5.96
C ASP A 33 -7.64 -10.69 -6.79
N ASP A 34 -6.32 -10.67 -6.97
CA ASP A 34 -5.66 -9.65 -7.76
C ASP A 34 -6.08 -9.71 -9.23
N TYR A 35 -6.20 -10.91 -9.77
CA TYR A 35 -6.71 -11.12 -11.13
C TYR A 35 -8.20 -10.77 -11.20
N TYR A 36 -9.00 -11.21 -10.22
CA TYR A 36 -10.44 -10.95 -10.21
C TYR A 36 -10.75 -9.44 -10.21
N TYR A 37 -10.11 -8.67 -9.34
CA TYR A 37 -10.33 -7.22 -9.27
C TYR A 37 -9.58 -6.43 -10.35
N GLY A 38 -8.51 -6.98 -10.91
CA GLY A 38 -7.66 -6.30 -11.88
C GLY A 38 -8.05 -6.46 -13.34
N VAL A 39 -8.83 -7.51 -13.71
CA VAL A 39 -9.06 -7.87 -15.11
C VAL A 39 -9.73 -6.77 -15.94
N GLU A 40 -10.77 -6.15 -15.41
CA GLU A 40 -11.55 -5.13 -16.13
C GLU A 40 -10.76 -3.83 -16.28
N THR A 41 -10.06 -3.40 -15.22
CA THR A 41 -9.22 -2.21 -15.25
C THR A 41 -7.96 -2.39 -16.07
N SER A 42 -7.39 -3.61 -16.12
CA SER A 42 -6.30 -3.97 -17.03
C SER A 42 -6.74 -3.91 -18.49
N ALA A 43 -7.94 -4.40 -18.82
CA ALA A 43 -8.50 -4.30 -20.17
C ALA A 43 -8.64 -2.83 -20.60
N VAL A 44 -9.20 -1.97 -19.73
CA VAL A 44 -9.30 -0.53 -20.02
C VAL A 44 -7.93 0.11 -20.24
N TRP A 45 -6.91 -0.30 -19.47
CA TRP A 45 -5.56 0.19 -19.67
C TRP A 45 -4.99 -0.24 -21.03
N GLN A 46 -5.17 -1.51 -21.40
CA GLN A 46 -4.69 -2.04 -22.70
C GLN A 46 -5.34 -1.34 -23.89
N ASP A 47 -6.63 -1.01 -23.78
CA ASP A 47 -7.38 -0.39 -24.86
C ASP A 47 -7.12 1.11 -24.98
N THR A 48 -6.97 1.82 -23.87
CA THR A 48 -6.97 3.28 -23.86
C THR A 48 -5.63 3.92 -23.54
N HIS A 49 -4.76 3.21 -22.83
CA HIS A 49 -3.52 3.73 -22.22
C HIS A 49 -3.74 5.02 -21.39
N SER A 50 -4.95 5.17 -20.86
CA SER A 50 -5.40 6.34 -20.09
C SER A 50 -5.58 6.01 -18.62
N ALA A 51 -4.73 6.58 -17.76
CA ALA A 51 -4.87 6.46 -16.31
C ALA A 51 -6.21 7.04 -15.80
N GLY A 52 -6.71 8.11 -16.46
CA GLY A 52 -8.02 8.67 -16.13
C GLY A 52 -9.17 7.70 -16.42
N ALA A 53 -9.12 6.96 -17.53
CA ALA A 53 -10.11 5.94 -17.86
C ALA A 53 -10.07 4.80 -16.84
N VAL A 54 -8.87 4.34 -16.46
CA VAL A 54 -8.68 3.30 -15.43
C VAL A 54 -9.25 3.73 -14.08
N ILE A 55 -9.00 4.97 -13.64
CA ILE A 55 -9.53 5.49 -12.38
C ILE A 55 -11.06 5.57 -12.42
N SER A 56 -11.63 6.07 -13.52
CA SER A 56 -13.09 6.12 -13.69
C SER A 56 -13.72 4.74 -13.62
N GLN A 57 -13.19 3.78 -14.38
CA GLN A 57 -13.66 2.40 -14.37
C GLN A 57 -13.53 1.77 -12.97
N SER A 58 -12.40 2.00 -12.28
CA SER A 58 -12.20 1.50 -10.92
C SER A 58 -13.25 2.05 -9.94
N TYR A 59 -13.63 3.31 -10.11
CA TYR A 59 -14.66 3.94 -9.28
C TYR A 59 -16.05 3.33 -9.54
N ASP A 60 -16.44 3.14 -10.80
CA ASP A 60 -17.71 2.57 -11.16
C ASP A 60 -17.84 1.12 -10.65
N LEU A 61 -16.84 0.30 -10.90
CA LEU A 61 -16.80 -1.08 -10.41
C LEU A 61 -16.75 -1.18 -8.87
N MET A 62 -16.08 -0.25 -8.20
CA MET A 62 -16.11 -0.17 -6.73
C MET A 62 -17.53 0.13 -6.24
N LYS A 63 -18.22 1.05 -6.89
CA LYS A 63 -19.59 1.44 -6.55
C LYS A 63 -20.57 0.27 -6.74
N ASP A 64 -20.42 -0.48 -7.83
CA ASP A 64 -21.23 -1.68 -8.10
C ASP A 64 -20.99 -2.75 -7.01
N THR A 65 -19.71 -3.02 -6.70
CA THR A 65 -19.35 -3.97 -5.63
C THR A 65 -19.90 -3.53 -4.26
N TYR A 66 -19.88 -2.22 -3.97
CA TYR A 66 -20.43 -1.67 -2.73
C TYR A 66 -21.93 -1.89 -2.61
N ASN A 67 -22.68 -1.72 -3.70
CA ASN A 67 -24.12 -1.86 -3.71
C ASN A 67 -24.58 -3.33 -3.71
N ASP A 68 -23.85 -4.20 -4.42
CA ASP A 68 -24.32 -5.55 -4.71
C ASP A 68 -23.76 -6.62 -3.75
N TRP A 69 -22.61 -6.36 -3.13
CA TRP A 69 -21.96 -7.40 -2.35
C TRP A 69 -21.44 -6.96 -0.98
N GLN A 70 -20.53 -5.94 -0.92
CA GLN A 70 -19.88 -5.58 0.35
C GLN A 70 -19.58 -4.09 0.44
N GLY A 71 -19.81 -3.50 1.62
CA GLY A 71 -19.56 -2.08 1.89
C GLY A 71 -18.08 -1.67 2.01
N ASN A 72 -17.16 -2.45 1.48
CA ASN A 72 -15.70 -2.26 1.59
C ASN A 72 -15.16 -1.45 0.40
N PHE A 73 -15.59 -0.19 0.26
CA PHE A 73 -15.30 0.63 -0.91
C PHE A 73 -13.80 0.95 -1.08
N ALA A 74 -13.09 1.35 -0.01
CA ALA A 74 -11.70 1.81 -0.11
C ALA A 74 -10.74 0.69 -0.55
N ALA A 75 -10.87 -0.51 0.03
CA ALA A 75 -10.03 -1.63 -0.34
C ALA A 75 -10.31 -2.09 -1.77
N ILE A 76 -11.59 -2.21 -2.17
CA ILE A 76 -11.97 -2.59 -3.54
C ILE A 76 -11.42 -1.60 -4.56
N PHE A 77 -11.53 -0.29 -4.30
CA PHE A 77 -10.96 0.73 -5.19
C PHE A 77 -9.44 0.56 -5.35
N LEU A 78 -8.70 0.33 -4.25
CA LEU A 78 -7.26 0.14 -4.29
C LEU A 78 -6.87 -1.18 -4.98
N MET A 79 -7.62 -2.26 -4.77
CA MET A 79 -7.38 -3.54 -5.46
C MET A 79 -7.57 -3.43 -6.97
N ARG A 80 -8.51 -2.60 -7.43
CA ARG A 80 -8.71 -2.33 -8.86
C ARG A 80 -7.64 -1.42 -9.48
N LEU A 81 -6.86 -0.70 -8.65
CA LEU A 81 -5.76 0.18 -9.09
C LEU A 81 -4.37 -0.41 -8.79
N GLN A 82 -4.28 -1.69 -8.45
CA GLN A 82 -3.01 -2.33 -8.17
C GLN A 82 -2.03 -2.21 -9.36
N PRO A 83 -0.71 -2.11 -9.12
CA PRO A 83 0.25 -1.91 -10.19
C PRO A 83 0.26 -3.01 -11.26
N GLY A 84 -0.13 -4.23 -10.92
CA GLY A 84 -0.22 -5.36 -11.85
C GLY A 84 -1.16 -5.15 -13.04
N ILE A 85 -2.14 -4.23 -12.95
CA ILE A 85 -3.04 -3.91 -14.06
C ILE A 85 -2.32 -3.26 -15.25
N PHE A 86 -1.18 -2.60 -14.99
CA PHE A 86 -0.33 -2.00 -16.02
C PHE A 86 0.66 -2.99 -16.65
N GLY A 87 0.77 -4.19 -16.09
CA GLY A 87 1.63 -5.28 -16.48
C GLY A 87 2.08 -6.09 -15.26
N GLU A 88 2.10 -7.42 -15.36
CA GLU A 88 2.40 -8.31 -14.22
C GLU A 88 3.76 -8.01 -13.58
N GLN A 89 4.75 -7.56 -14.34
CA GLN A 89 6.07 -7.18 -13.84
C GLN A 89 6.03 -6.01 -12.86
N TYR A 90 4.97 -5.19 -12.88
CA TYR A 90 4.82 -4.05 -11.97
C TYR A 90 4.17 -4.44 -10.64
N TYR A 91 3.67 -5.67 -10.51
CA TYR A 91 3.02 -6.10 -9.27
C TYR A 91 3.97 -6.05 -8.07
N VAL A 92 5.26 -6.28 -8.27
CA VAL A 92 6.29 -6.17 -7.23
C VAL A 92 6.36 -4.80 -6.55
N ILE A 93 5.78 -3.76 -7.16
CA ILE A 93 5.69 -2.41 -6.58
C ILE A 93 4.66 -2.37 -5.43
N ALA A 94 3.61 -3.21 -5.48
CA ALA A 94 2.53 -3.22 -4.49
C ALA A 94 3.04 -3.46 -3.05
N PRO A 95 3.81 -4.52 -2.74
CA PRO A 95 4.34 -4.72 -1.39
C PRO A 95 5.29 -3.58 -0.96
N VAL A 96 6.06 -3.01 -1.87
CA VAL A 96 6.95 -1.88 -1.56
C VAL A 96 6.14 -0.66 -1.11
N ILE A 97 5.09 -0.30 -1.86
CA ILE A 97 4.19 0.81 -1.51
C ILE A 97 3.52 0.54 -0.17
N LEU A 98 2.94 -0.65 0.02
CA LEU A 98 2.20 -1.00 1.24
C LEU A 98 3.09 -0.97 2.48
N ILE A 99 4.27 -1.61 2.42
CA ILE A 99 5.20 -1.66 3.55
C ILE A 99 5.71 -0.25 3.87
N THR A 100 6.11 0.52 2.85
CA THR A 100 6.61 1.88 3.05
C THR A 100 5.54 2.78 3.67
N THR A 101 4.31 2.74 3.14
CA THR A 101 3.18 3.51 3.66
C THR A 101 2.86 3.11 5.10
N PHE A 102 2.86 1.82 5.40
CA PHE A 102 2.63 1.31 6.75
C PHE A 102 3.70 1.81 7.73
N VAL A 103 4.99 1.69 7.39
CA VAL A 103 6.10 2.15 8.25
C VAL A 103 6.01 3.65 8.50
N ILE A 104 5.77 4.46 7.46
CA ILE A 104 5.62 5.92 7.59
C ILE A 104 4.41 6.25 8.48
N SER A 105 3.26 5.62 8.24
CA SER A 105 2.03 5.86 9.01
C SER A 105 2.21 5.50 10.48
N MET A 106 2.84 4.37 10.78
CA MET A 106 3.15 3.96 12.15
C MET A 106 4.11 4.94 12.83
N PHE A 107 5.14 5.39 12.12
CA PHE A 107 6.07 6.39 12.65
C PHE A 107 5.35 7.69 12.99
N LEU A 108 4.54 8.22 12.08
CA LEU A 108 3.76 9.45 12.29
C LEU A 108 2.75 9.30 13.42
N PHE A 109 2.10 8.15 13.52
CA PHE A 109 1.15 7.85 14.59
C PHE A 109 1.84 7.88 15.96
N ILE A 110 2.92 7.11 16.12
CA ILE A 110 3.69 7.03 17.37
C ILE A 110 4.27 8.40 17.71
N TYR A 111 4.86 9.11 16.75
CA TYR A 111 5.39 10.46 16.97
C TYR A 111 4.33 11.42 17.47
N THR A 112 3.14 11.42 16.85
CA THR A 112 2.03 12.29 17.23
C THR A 112 1.50 11.95 18.64
N LEU A 113 1.35 10.65 18.92
CA LEU A 113 0.92 10.14 20.22
C LEU A 113 1.87 10.59 21.33
N LEU A 114 3.16 10.33 21.16
CA LEU A 114 4.18 10.69 22.15
C LEU A 114 4.27 12.21 22.35
N ARG A 115 4.19 12.98 21.25
CA ARG A 115 4.22 14.45 21.34
C ARG A 115 3.03 15.02 22.09
N ARG A 116 1.84 14.45 21.91
CA ARG A 116 0.63 14.88 22.64
C ARG A 116 0.69 14.49 24.11
N TRP A 117 1.07 13.26 24.42
CA TRP A 117 1.15 12.77 25.78
C TRP A 117 2.21 13.47 26.62
N PHE A 118 3.41 13.65 26.08
CA PHE A 118 4.48 14.34 26.81
C PHE A 118 4.30 15.87 26.89
N LYS A 119 3.45 16.49 26.05
CA LYS A 119 3.09 17.90 26.21
C LYS A 119 1.94 18.12 27.17
N ALA A 120 1.03 17.18 27.33
CA ALA A 120 -0.08 17.26 28.29
C ALA A 120 0.37 17.08 29.76
N GLY A 121 1.60 16.62 29.98
CA GLY A 121 2.21 16.46 31.31
C GLY A 121 3.12 17.61 31.74
N ARG A 122 3.16 18.72 30.99
CA ARG A 122 3.80 19.98 31.36
C ARG A 122 2.77 21.07 31.49
#